data_3e7e345db8bdb7bd913e72e2fc18297c
#
_entry.id   3e7e345db8bdb7bd913e72e2fc18297c
#
_cell.length_a   1.000
_cell.length_b   1.000
_cell.length_c   1.000
_cell.angle_alpha   90.00
_cell.angle_beta   90.00
_cell.angle_gamma   90.00
#
_symmetry.space_group_name_H-M   'P 1'
#
loop_
_entity.id
_entity.type
_entity.pdbx_description
1 polymer ?
#
loop_
_entity_poly.entity_id
_entity_poly.type
_entity_poly.pdbx_seq_one_letter_code
_entity_poly.pdbx_strand_id
1 'polypeptide(L)'
;HDYFVGTNHDGVLMCNVPVRRLKLADGEVHVATVFDLLCANYGVDRGLGGENVATSFADDVPYTPAWQERITGVKPESVISVARAFAKNAQKTKGKSMVILGAGINHW
;
A
#
# COMPACT_ATOMS: atom_id res chain seq x y z
N HIS A 1 -6.22 -17.78 8.38
CA HIS A 1 -5.54 -16.55 8.82
C HIS A 1 -6.52 -15.65 9.54
N ASP A 2 -6.14 -15.21 10.73
CA ASP A 2 -6.87 -14.15 11.39
C ASP A 2 -6.58 -12.82 10.69
N TYR A 3 -7.59 -11.97 10.59
CA TYR A 3 -7.41 -10.62 10.07
C TYR A 3 -8.18 -9.64 10.93
N PHE A 4 -7.73 -8.42 10.94
CA PHE A 4 -8.33 -7.32 11.66
C PHE A 4 -8.88 -6.30 10.67
N VAL A 5 -10.10 -5.83 10.96
CA VAL A 5 -10.70 -4.72 10.23
C VAL A 5 -10.32 -3.44 10.94
N GLY A 6 -9.39 -2.71 10.37
CA GLY A 6 -8.97 -1.43 10.90
C GLY A 6 -9.90 -0.31 10.46
N THR A 7 -10.14 0.65 11.36
CA THR A 7 -10.87 1.86 11.03
C THR A 7 -9.94 3.05 11.07
N ASN A 8 -10.07 3.94 10.10
CA ASN A 8 -9.44 5.25 10.16
C ASN A 8 -10.41 6.20 10.85
N HIS A 9 -9.96 6.87 11.90
CA HIS A 9 -10.80 7.82 12.65
C HIS A 9 -11.23 9.05 11.84
N ASP A 10 -10.49 9.39 10.82
CA ASP A 10 -10.90 10.47 9.91
C ASP A 10 -11.96 10.02 8.92
N GLY A 11 -12.52 8.93 9.24
CA GLY A 11 -13.83 8.56 8.79
C GLY A 11 -13.84 7.68 7.63
N VAL A 12 -12.83 7.07 7.28
CA VAL A 12 -13.10 6.82 5.97
C VAL A 12 -12.85 5.46 5.42
N LEU A 13 -11.88 4.75 5.82
CA LEU A 13 -11.59 3.49 5.18
C LEU A 13 -11.61 2.32 6.16
N MET A 14 -12.34 1.31 5.77
CA MET A 14 -12.30 0.00 6.42
C MET A 14 -11.36 -0.89 5.63
N CYS A 15 -10.21 -1.21 6.21
CA CYS A 15 -9.21 -2.06 5.59
C CYS A 15 -8.99 -3.32 6.40
N ASN A 16 -8.86 -4.45 5.71
CA ASN A 16 -8.56 -5.72 6.33
C ASN A 16 -7.06 -5.99 6.28
N VAL A 17 -6.52 -6.43 7.41
CA VAL A 17 -5.09 -6.67 7.57
C VAL A 17 -4.89 -8.05 8.18
N PRO A 18 -4.00 -8.90 7.63
CA PRO A 18 -3.67 -10.16 8.29
C PRO A 18 -2.98 -9.89 9.62
N VAL A 19 -3.41 -10.60 10.65
CA VAL A 19 -2.87 -10.44 11.99
C VAL A 19 -2.46 -11.76 12.58
N ARG A 20 -1.56 -11.72 13.53
CA ARG A 20 -1.15 -12.85 14.34
C ARG A 20 -1.49 -12.57 15.79
N ARG A 21 -2.02 -13.57 16.46
CA ARG A 21 -2.26 -13.50 17.90
C ARG A 21 -1.00 -13.87 18.66
N LEU A 22 -0.61 -13.02 19.60
CA LEU A 22 0.49 -13.30 20.51
C LEU A 22 -0.05 -13.33 21.94
N LYS A 23 0.36 -14.34 22.69
CA LYS A 23 0.06 -14.45 24.11
C LYS A 23 1.09 -13.69 24.91
N LEU A 24 0.60 -12.79 25.75
CA LEU A 24 1.40 -12.05 26.71
C LEU A 24 1.10 -12.55 28.13
N ALA A 25 1.86 -12.09 29.10
CA ALA A 25 1.67 -12.45 30.49
C ALA A 25 0.30 -12.06 31.04
N ASP A 26 -0.29 -11.00 30.51
CA ASP A 26 -1.56 -10.42 30.95
C ASP A 26 -2.68 -10.49 29.89
N GLY A 27 -2.52 -11.31 28.86
CA GLY A 27 -3.56 -11.50 27.84
C GLY A 27 -3.03 -11.77 26.45
N GLU A 28 -3.89 -11.61 25.45
CA GLU A 28 -3.53 -11.77 24.05
C GLU A 28 -3.57 -10.42 23.33
N VAL A 29 -2.69 -10.23 22.36
CA VAL A 29 -2.70 -9.07 21.46
C VAL A 29 -2.65 -9.54 20.01
N HIS A 30 -3.28 -8.77 19.14
CA HIS A 30 -3.17 -8.94 17.70
C HIS A 30 -2.05 -8.05 17.18
N VAL A 31 -1.18 -8.61 16.35
CA VAL A 31 -0.08 -7.86 15.75
C VAL A 31 -0.11 -8.03 14.23
N ALA A 32 0.30 -6.99 13.53
CA ALA A 32 0.45 -7.01 12.09
C ALA A 32 1.83 -6.47 11.71
N THR A 33 2.33 -6.86 10.54
CA THR A 33 3.57 -6.28 10.04
C THR A 33 3.31 -4.91 9.43
N VAL A 34 4.33 -4.06 9.44
CA VAL A 34 4.26 -2.76 8.77
C VAL A 34 3.98 -2.94 7.27
N PHE A 35 4.55 -3.96 6.66
CA PHE A 35 4.28 -4.28 5.26
C PHE A 35 2.80 -4.57 5.00
N ASP A 36 2.16 -5.36 5.85
CA ASP A 36 0.74 -5.65 5.72
C ASP A 36 -0.12 -4.41 5.88
N LEU A 37 0.24 -3.54 6.81
CA LEU A 37 -0.43 -2.27 7.02
C LEU A 37 -0.28 -1.34 5.81
N LEU A 38 0.91 -1.27 5.22
CA LEU A 38 1.14 -0.48 4.01
C LEU A 38 0.33 -1.00 2.83
N CYS A 39 0.31 -2.32 2.61
CA CYS A 39 -0.49 -2.91 1.54
C CYS A 39 -1.98 -2.56 1.70
N ALA A 40 -2.51 -2.64 2.91
CA ALA A 40 -3.90 -2.29 3.19
C ALA A 40 -4.16 -0.80 2.94
N ASN A 41 -3.26 0.06 3.39
CA ASN A 41 -3.37 1.51 3.22
C ASN A 41 -3.37 1.92 1.75
N TYR A 42 -2.58 1.26 0.92
CA TYR A 42 -2.50 1.57 -0.50
C TYR A 42 -3.47 0.80 -1.38
N GLY A 43 -4.37 0.04 -0.79
CA GLY A 43 -5.41 -0.66 -1.54
C GLY A 43 -4.91 -1.81 -2.39
N VAL A 44 -3.84 -2.45 -1.99
CA VAL A 44 -3.32 -3.61 -2.69
C VAL A 44 -4.26 -4.79 -2.47
N ASP A 45 -4.75 -5.39 -3.55
CA ASP A 45 -5.65 -6.54 -3.49
C ASP A 45 -4.88 -7.79 -3.08
N ARG A 46 -5.16 -8.24 -1.86
CA ARG A 46 -4.58 -9.46 -1.29
C ARG A 46 -5.64 -10.51 -0.97
N GLY A 47 -6.84 -10.33 -1.52
CA GLY A 47 -7.95 -11.25 -1.29
C GLY A 47 -8.63 -11.12 0.07
N LEU A 48 -8.31 -10.08 0.83
CA LEU A 48 -8.88 -9.87 2.17
C LEU A 48 -10.09 -8.94 2.17
N GLY A 49 -10.38 -8.29 1.04
CA GLY A 49 -11.44 -7.30 0.95
C GLY A 49 -11.06 -5.97 1.61
N GLY A 50 -12.04 -5.12 1.79
CA GLY A 50 -11.86 -3.77 2.33
C GLY A 50 -12.26 -2.70 1.33
N GLU A 51 -12.30 -1.46 1.80
CA GLU A 51 -12.62 -0.30 0.96
C GLU A 51 -11.41 0.12 0.12
N ASN A 52 -11.67 0.68 -1.05
CA ASN A 52 -10.65 1.19 -1.96
C ASN A 52 -9.59 0.17 -2.38
N VAL A 53 -9.93 -1.10 -2.38
CA VAL A 53 -9.03 -2.13 -2.92
C VAL A 53 -9.08 -2.08 -4.44
N ALA A 54 -7.93 -1.87 -5.05
CA ALA A 54 -7.82 -1.79 -6.50
C ALA A 54 -7.75 -3.20 -7.12
N THR A 55 -8.56 -3.45 -8.14
CA THR A 55 -8.50 -4.69 -8.91
C THR A 55 -7.78 -4.51 -10.24
N SER A 56 -7.55 -3.28 -10.65
CA SER A 56 -6.90 -2.94 -11.91
C SER A 56 -6.18 -1.59 -11.78
N PHE A 57 -5.15 -1.38 -12.57
CA PHE A 57 -4.47 -0.09 -12.67
C PHE A 57 -5.36 1.01 -13.23
N ALA A 58 -6.45 0.65 -13.90
CA ALA A 58 -7.41 1.59 -14.46
C ALA A 58 -8.53 1.97 -13.49
N ASP A 59 -8.62 1.31 -12.34
CA ASP A 59 -9.63 1.63 -11.32
C ASP A 59 -9.39 3.02 -10.75
N ASP A 60 -10.46 3.80 -10.64
CA ASP A 60 -10.38 5.15 -10.09
C ASP A 60 -10.53 5.11 -8.56
N VAL A 61 -9.57 4.54 -7.90
CA VAL A 61 -9.48 4.49 -6.44
C VAL A 61 -8.12 5.01 -6.01
N PRO A 62 -8.00 5.56 -4.79
CA PRO A 62 -6.74 6.14 -4.31
C PRO A 62 -5.54 5.23 -4.52
N TYR A 63 -4.46 5.86 -4.94
CA TYR A 63 -3.13 5.29 -5.17
C TYR A 63 -2.99 4.41 -6.41
N THR A 64 -4.00 4.34 -7.28
CA THR A 64 -3.81 3.70 -8.59
C THR A 64 -3.15 4.66 -9.60
N PRO A 65 -2.55 4.12 -10.65
CA PRO A 65 -2.06 4.96 -11.75
C PRO A 65 -3.14 5.84 -12.39
N ALA A 66 -4.37 5.35 -12.52
CA ALA A 66 -5.48 6.13 -13.07
C ALA A 66 -5.88 7.28 -12.14
N TRP A 67 -5.92 7.02 -10.85
CA TRP A 67 -6.25 8.04 -9.85
C TRP A 67 -5.22 9.17 -9.82
N GLN A 68 -3.93 8.85 -9.88
CA GLN A 68 -2.89 9.86 -9.81
C GLN A 68 -2.86 10.78 -11.05
N GLU A 69 -3.29 10.29 -12.22
CA GLU A 69 -3.28 11.09 -13.45
C GLU A 69 -4.07 12.38 -13.29
N ARG A 70 -5.21 12.33 -12.60
CA ARG A 70 -6.03 13.51 -12.34
C ARG A 70 -5.32 14.56 -11.48
N ILE A 71 -4.36 14.13 -10.69
CA ILE A 71 -3.63 15.00 -9.76
C ILE A 71 -2.34 15.50 -10.40
N THR A 72 -1.59 14.63 -11.02
CA THR A 72 -0.24 14.93 -11.52
C THR A 72 -0.18 15.20 -13.01
N GLY A 73 -1.16 14.73 -13.77
CA GLY A 73 -1.14 14.77 -15.24
C GLY A 73 -0.20 13.74 -15.87
N VAL A 74 0.45 12.91 -15.08
CA VAL A 74 1.34 11.86 -15.61
C VAL A 74 0.50 10.68 -16.08
N LYS A 75 0.73 10.23 -17.31
CA LYS A 75 -0.03 9.13 -17.90
C LYS A 75 0.19 7.83 -17.11
N PRO A 76 -0.88 7.02 -16.91
CA PRO A 76 -0.78 5.76 -16.19
C PRO A 76 0.30 4.82 -16.75
N GLU A 77 0.44 4.75 -18.06
CA GLU A 77 1.44 3.91 -18.72
C GLU A 77 2.86 4.27 -18.30
N SER A 78 3.14 5.56 -18.13
CA SER A 78 4.45 6.03 -17.67
C SER A 78 4.72 5.62 -16.24
N VAL A 79 3.74 5.77 -15.35
CA VAL A 79 3.84 5.36 -13.96
C VAL A 79 4.09 3.85 -13.85
N ILE A 80 3.31 3.07 -14.58
CA ILE A 80 3.44 1.59 -14.59
C ILE A 80 4.81 1.17 -15.12
N SER A 81 5.26 1.81 -16.20
CA SER A 81 6.58 1.50 -16.80
C SER A 81 7.72 1.77 -15.82
N VAL A 82 7.70 2.92 -15.15
CA VAL A 82 8.72 3.26 -14.16
C VAL A 82 8.69 2.32 -12.97
N ALA A 83 7.51 2.02 -12.44
CA ALA A 83 7.36 1.11 -11.32
C ALA A 83 7.87 -0.29 -11.65
N ARG A 84 7.54 -0.80 -12.83
CA ARG A 84 8.02 -2.10 -13.29
C ARG A 84 9.53 -2.13 -13.48
N ALA A 85 10.11 -1.08 -14.06
CA ALA A 85 11.55 -0.96 -14.22
C ALA A 85 12.27 -0.93 -12.86
N PHE A 86 11.73 -0.19 -11.91
CA PHE A 86 12.24 -0.13 -10.55
C PHE A 86 12.23 -1.51 -9.88
N ALA A 87 11.09 -2.18 -9.90
CA ALA A 87 10.93 -3.50 -9.28
C ALA A 87 11.81 -4.56 -9.97
N LYS A 88 11.83 -4.55 -11.31
CA LYS A 88 12.64 -5.49 -12.09
C LYS A 88 14.13 -5.31 -11.83
N ASN A 89 14.59 -4.07 -11.74
CA ASN A 89 15.99 -3.79 -11.38
C ASN A 89 16.30 -4.23 -9.95
N ALA A 90 15.41 -3.99 -9.01
CA ALA A 90 15.57 -4.45 -7.63
C ALA A 90 15.68 -5.96 -7.54
N GLN A 91 14.84 -6.69 -8.29
CA GLN A 91 14.89 -8.14 -8.35
C GLN A 91 16.21 -8.65 -8.96
N LYS A 92 16.63 -8.06 -10.07
CA LYS A 92 17.86 -8.44 -10.78
C LYS A 92 19.12 -8.17 -9.96
N THR A 93 19.15 -7.07 -9.21
CA THR A 93 20.32 -6.59 -8.49
C THR A 93 20.27 -6.86 -6.99
N LYS A 94 19.29 -7.62 -6.52
CA LYS A 94 19.08 -7.94 -5.10
C LYS A 94 18.89 -6.68 -4.24
N GLY A 95 18.00 -5.81 -4.70
CA GLY A 95 17.58 -4.64 -3.94
C GLY A 95 18.29 -3.34 -4.26
N LYS A 96 19.02 -3.24 -5.36
CA LYS A 96 19.73 -2.02 -5.72
C LYS A 96 18.85 -1.04 -6.51
N SER A 97 17.68 -0.72 -5.97
CA SER A 97 16.84 0.37 -6.44
C SER A 97 16.40 1.18 -5.23
N MET A 98 16.47 2.50 -5.33
CA MET A 98 16.01 3.35 -4.25
C MET A 98 15.43 4.66 -4.77
N VAL A 99 14.60 5.27 -3.96
CA VAL A 99 14.05 6.60 -4.19
C VAL A 99 14.67 7.54 -3.18
N ILE A 100 15.17 8.68 -3.67
CA ILE A 100 15.73 9.72 -2.81
C ILE A 100 14.70 10.84 -2.71
N LEU A 101 14.24 11.12 -1.49
CA LEU A 101 13.31 12.20 -1.23
C LEU A 101 14.08 13.42 -0.76
N GLY A 102 13.86 14.53 -1.44
CA GLY A 102 14.51 15.79 -1.17
C GLY A 102 13.56 16.87 -0.65
N ALA A 103 14.02 18.10 -0.64
CA ALA A 103 13.39 19.25 0.00
C ALA A 103 11.91 19.47 -0.36
N GLY A 104 11.48 19.12 -1.56
CA GLY A 104 10.11 19.35 -2.01
C GLY A 104 9.07 18.56 -1.20
N ILE A 105 9.36 17.34 -0.84
CA ILE A 105 8.43 16.47 -0.11
C ILE A 105 8.62 16.56 1.39
N ASN A 106 9.85 16.51 1.84
CA ASN A 106 10.15 16.37 3.27
C ASN A 106 10.19 17.68 4.04
N HIS A 107 9.97 18.81 3.39
CA HIS A 107 9.93 20.13 4.02
C HIS A 107 8.54 20.76 4.05
N TRP A 108 7.54 20.07 3.55
CA TRP A 108 6.14 20.55 3.51
C TRP A 108 5.22 19.70 4.35
#